data_657ea3ccd8f9e884739c5dbb2096ed14
#
_entry.id   657ea3ccd8f9e884739c5dbb2096ed14
#
_cell.length_a   1.000
_cell.length_b   1.000
_cell.length_c   1.000
_cell.angle_alpha   90.00
_cell.angle_beta   90.00
_cell.angle_gamma   90.00
#
_symmetry.space_group_name_H-M   'P 1'
#
loop_
_entity.id
_entity.type
_entity.pdbx_description
1 polymer ?
#
loop_
_entity_poly.entity_id
_entity_poly.type
_entity_poly.pdbx_seq_one_letter_code
_entity_poly.pdbx_strand_id
1 'polypeptide(L)'
;MLDHPNQFSKKFIASLFNSPESNLNEFDFVPVGSGQVGDCFRVNLDWKKKNNLPSSFIAKCPAADKSSRDTARNLHLYEIETSFYKYLSEKCSARVPELYFSDFESNSHDGILLLEDMHPAQQIPQMDGCTAKEVSKVLKEAAALHKSYWNDEKLLSYSWLTYGVSEERKEFVANLLPAVYPEWKSRYQGRI
;
A
#
# COMPACT_ATOMS: atom_id res chain seq x y z
N MET A 1 -3.54 -17.52 4.22
CA MET A 1 -2.98 -16.36 3.49
C MET A 1 -1.48 -16.27 3.77
N LEU A 2 -0.66 -15.92 2.76
CA LEU A 2 0.73 -15.51 2.99
C LEU A 2 0.73 -14.12 3.61
N ASP A 3 1.58 -13.87 4.60
CA ASP A 3 1.62 -12.56 5.29
C ASP A 3 3.05 -12.02 5.51
N HIS A 4 4.07 -12.75 5.06
CA HIS A 4 5.47 -12.32 5.15
C HIS A 4 6.33 -13.00 4.07
N PRO A 5 7.38 -12.33 3.51
CA PRO A 5 8.22 -12.88 2.46
C PRO A 5 8.97 -14.16 2.81
N ASN A 6 9.23 -14.45 4.10
CA ASN A 6 9.84 -15.72 4.52
C ASN A 6 8.98 -16.96 4.23
N GLN A 7 7.71 -16.77 3.91
CA GLN A 7 6.78 -17.84 3.53
C GLN A 7 6.75 -18.07 2.02
N PHE A 8 7.43 -17.23 1.22
CA PHE A 8 7.42 -17.37 -0.22
C PHE A 8 8.29 -18.56 -0.66
N SER A 9 7.83 -19.29 -1.64
CA SER A 9 8.62 -20.30 -2.33
C SER A 9 9.08 -19.81 -3.70
N LYS A 10 10.17 -20.35 -4.22
CA LYS A 10 10.63 -20.08 -5.60
C LYS A 10 9.52 -20.37 -6.62
N LYS A 11 8.76 -21.45 -6.40
CA LYS A 11 7.62 -21.81 -7.24
C LYS A 11 6.53 -20.72 -7.25
N PHE A 12 6.17 -20.20 -6.08
CA PHE A 12 5.21 -19.13 -5.95
C PHE A 12 5.69 -17.87 -6.69
N ILE A 13 6.91 -17.41 -6.39
CA ILE A 13 7.49 -16.22 -7.02
C ILE A 13 7.57 -16.38 -8.54
N ALA A 14 8.06 -17.52 -9.04
CA ALA A 14 8.17 -17.75 -10.47
C ALA A 14 6.79 -17.73 -11.17
N SER A 15 5.75 -18.23 -10.49
CA SER A 15 4.39 -18.22 -11.03
C SER A 15 3.80 -16.82 -11.21
N LEU A 16 4.20 -15.85 -10.40
CA LEU A 16 3.76 -14.44 -10.54
C LEU A 16 4.13 -13.85 -11.91
N PHE A 17 5.24 -14.33 -12.48
CA PHE A 17 5.82 -13.81 -13.72
C PHE A 17 5.72 -14.81 -14.88
N ASN A 18 4.85 -15.80 -14.79
CA ASN A 18 4.70 -16.86 -15.80
C ASN A 18 6.03 -17.53 -16.18
N SER A 19 6.94 -17.67 -15.23
CA SER A 19 8.26 -18.27 -15.40
C SER A 19 8.34 -19.64 -14.73
N PRO A 20 9.09 -20.61 -15.28
CA PRO A 20 9.32 -21.86 -14.57
C PRO A 20 10.17 -21.64 -13.32
N GLU A 21 9.89 -22.38 -12.26
CA GLU A 21 10.63 -22.31 -11.00
C GLU A 21 12.15 -22.47 -11.19
N SER A 22 12.55 -23.34 -12.13
CA SER A 22 13.96 -23.61 -12.44
C SER A 22 14.72 -22.38 -12.98
N ASN A 23 14.00 -21.34 -13.43
CA ASN A 23 14.60 -20.08 -13.90
C ASN A 23 14.95 -19.12 -12.76
N LEU A 24 14.31 -19.24 -11.59
CA LEU A 24 14.65 -18.44 -10.40
C LEU A 24 15.80 -19.15 -9.66
N ASN A 25 16.98 -18.53 -9.67
CA ASN A 25 18.15 -19.07 -8.97
C ASN A 25 17.97 -18.91 -7.45
N GLU A 26 17.86 -17.65 -7.00
CA GLU A 26 17.65 -17.29 -5.60
C GLU A 26 16.78 -16.04 -5.48
N PHE A 27 16.29 -15.80 -4.28
CA PHE A 27 15.68 -14.53 -3.89
C PHE A 27 16.05 -14.23 -2.44
N ASP A 28 16.12 -12.97 -2.13
CA ASP A 28 16.23 -12.46 -0.77
C ASP A 28 15.23 -11.31 -0.57
N PHE A 29 15.13 -10.82 0.65
CA PHE A 29 14.29 -9.64 0.92
C PHE A 29 14.90 -8.77 2.00
N VAL A 30 14.67 -7.48 1.88
CA VAL A 30 15.09 -6.46 2.85
C VAL A 30 13.91 -5.54 3.19
N PRO A 31 13.79 -5.09 4.44
CA PRO A 31 12.78 -4.11 4.79
C PRO A 31 13.03 -2.79 4.06
N VAL A 32 11.95 -2.13 3.61
CA VAL A 32 12.01 -0.84 2.93
C VAL A 32 10.90 0.09 3.41
N GLY A 33 11.18 1.40 3.38
CA GLY A 33 10.21 2.41 3.79
C GLY A 33 10.05 2.53 5.31
N SER A 34 9.13 3.39 5.71
CA SER A 34 8.77 3.69 7.11
C SER A 34 7.28 3.49 7.34
N GLY A 35 6.75 2.32 6.94
CA GLY A 35 5.34 1.98 7.09
C GLY A 35 4.90 2.12 8.56
N GLN A 36 3.75 2.78 8.79
CA GLN A 36 3.21 2.95 10.14
C GLN A 36 2.23 1.85 10.53
N VAL A 37 1.54 1.25 9.57
CA VAL A 37 0.46 0.29 9.78
C VAL A 37 0.63 -0.99 8.96
N GLY A 38 1.77 -1.15 8.28
CA GLY A 38 2.14 -2.32 7.50
C GLY A 38 3.63 -2.35 7.25
N ASP A 39 4.19 -3.54 7.08
CA ASP A 39 5.59 -3.75 6.78
C ASP A 39 5.80 -3.89 5.27
N CYS A 40 6.80 -3.21 4.74
CA CYS A 40 7.17 -3.31 3.34
C CYS A 40 8.55 -3.94 3.19
N PHE A 41 8.65 -4.84 2.21
CA PHE A 41 9.91 -5.51 1.88
C PHE A 41 10.17 -5.38 0.38
N ARG A 42 11.42 -5.07 0.01
CA ARG A 42 11.90 -5.30 -1.34
C ARG A 42 12.35 -6.74 -1.44
N VAL A 43 11.75 -7.49 -2.34
CA VAL A 43 12.15 -8.86 -2.67
C VAL A 43 13.00 -8.79 -3.92
N ASN A 44 14.28 -9.12 -3.79
CA ASN A 44 15.26 -9.15 -4.89
C ASN A 44 15.24 -10.53 -5.55
N LEU A 45 15.32 -10.54 -6.88
CA LEU A 45 15.17 -11.76 -7.68
C LEU A 45 16.44 -12.01 -8.52
N ASP A 46 17.05 -13.17 -8.36
CA ASP A 46 18.15 -13.62 -9.20
C ASP A 46 17.66 -14.64 -10.24
N TRP A 47 17.44 -14.17 -11.47
CA TRP A 47 16.98 -14.99 -12.57
C TRP A 47 18.15 -15.53 -13.39
N LYS A 48 18.14 -16.81 -13.71
CA LYS A 48 19.11 -17.41 -14.65
C LYS A 48 18.99 -16.79 -16.05
N LYS A 49 17.75 -16.55 -16.50
CA LYS A 49 17.43 -15.85 -17.76
C LYS A 49 16.49 -14.71 -17.45
N LYS A 50 16.96 -13.48 -17.56
CA LYS A 50 16.16 -12.28 -17.18
C LYS A 50 14.97 -12.02 -18.09
N ASN A 51 15.10 -12.17 -19.41
CA ASN A 51 13.99 -12.12 -20.40
C ASN A 51 12.86 -11.11 -20.06
N ASN A 52 13.20 -9.87 -19.76
CA ASN A 52 12.27 -8.83 -19.29
C ASN A 52 11.60 -9.09 -17.94
N LEU A 53 12.05 -10.06 -17.16
CA LEU A 53 11.56 -10.30 -15.81
C LEU A 53 12.09 -9.21 -14.85
N PRO A 54 11.29 -8.78 -13.86
CA PRO A 54 11.74 -7.76 -12.91
C PRO A 54 12.89 -8.30 -12.06
N SER A 55 13.79 -7.41 -11.65
CA SER A 55 14.87 -7.74 -10.72
C SER A 55 14.45 -7.68 -9.26
N SER A 56 13.30 -7.06 -8.98
CA SER A 56 12.72 -6.95 -7.65
C SER A 56 11.23 -6.65 -7.72
N PHE A 57 10.54 -6.86 -6.61
CA PHE A 57 9.18 -6.37 -6.37
C PHE A 57 9.02 -5.95 -4.91
N ILE A 58 7.95 -5.23 -4.60
CA ILE A 58 7.62 -4.82 -3.24
C ILE A 58 6.52 -5.71 -2.68
N ALA A 59 6.79 -6.33 -1.53
CA ALA A 59 5.78 -7.01 -0.74
C ALA A 59 5.31 -6.08 0.39
N LYS A 60 4.02 -5.71 0.37
CA LYS A 60 3.36 -5.00 1.47
C LYS A 60 2.61 -6.02 2.30
N CYS A 61 3.01 -6.16 3.53
CA CYS A 61 2.54 -7.17 4.47
C CYS A 61 1.82 -6.53 5.66
N PRO A 62 0.95 -7.27 6.38
CA PRO A 62 0.46 -6.80 7.66
C PRO A 62 1.60 -6.49 8.61
N ALA A 63 1.45 -5.45 9.44
CA ALA A 63 2.49 -5.07 10.40
C ALA A 63 2.82 -6.20 11.38
N ALA A 64 4.09 -6.41 11.67
CA ALA A 64 4.53 -7.31 12.73
C ALA A 64 4.19 -6.76 14.12
N ASP A 65 4.22 -5.42 14.29
CA ASP A 65 3.75 -4.77 15.50
C ASP A 65 2.23 -4.92 15.67
N LYS A 66 1.82 -5.50 16.81
CA LYS A 66 0.42 -5.81 17.09
C LYS A 66 -0.47 -4.55 17.10
N SER A 67 -0.02 -3.45 17.68
CA SER A 67 -0.81 -2.22 17.80
C SER A 67 -1.06 -1.59 16.43
N SER A 68 -0.02 -1.54 15.59
CA SER A 68 -0.08 -1.07 14.20
C SER A 68 -1.02 -1.96 13.36
N ARG A 69 -0.89 -3.29 13.50
CA ARG A 69 -1.72 -4.26 12.78
C ARG A 69 -3.19 -4.16 13.18
N ASP A 70 -3.48 -4.07 14.49
CA ASP A 70 -4.86 -3.91 15.00
C ASP A 70 -5.46 -2.57 14.53
N THR A 71 -4.67 -1.50 14.50
CA THR A 71 -5.11 -0.21 13.96
C THR A 71 -5.48 -0.33 12.47
N ALA A 72 -4.64 -0.99 11.67
CA ALA A 72 -4.93 -1.18 10.24
C ALA A 72 -6.19 -2.02 10.01
N ARG A 73 -6.41 -3.07 10.80
CA ARG A 73 -7.61 -3.92 10.75
C ARG A 73 -8.87 -3.14 11.10
N ASN A 74 -8.85 -2.42 12.22
CA ASN A 74 -9.99 -1.63 12.71
C ASN A 74 -10.37 -0.48 11.76
N LEU A 75 -9.41 0.04 11.02
CA LEU A 75 -9.63 1.08 10.02
C LEU A 75 -9.83 0.52 8.59
N HIS A 76 -9.88 -0.80 8.43
CA HIS A 76 -10.03 -1.49 7.14
C HIS A 76 -8.96 -1.13 6.10
N LEU A 77 -7.75 -0.73 6.54
CA LEU A 77 -6.73 -0.20 5.63
C LEU A 77 -6.23 -1.27 4.65
N TYR A 78 -6.03 -2.51 5.11
CA TYR A 78 -5.62 -3.61 4.23
C TYR A 78 -6.69 -3.96 3.21
N GLU A 79 -7.98 -4.00 3.62
CA GLU A 79 -9.09 -4.26 2.71
C GLU A 79 -9.20 -3.17 1.64
N ILE A 80 -9.13 -1.90 2.03
CA ILE A 80 -9.22 -0.75 1.12
C ILE A 80 -8.09 -0.81 0.10
N GLU A 81 -6.85 -1.03 0.54
CA GLU A 81 -5.69 -1.02 -0.35
C GLU A 81 -5.69 -2.22 -1.30
N THR A 82 -5.90 -3.43 -0.79
CA THR A 82 -5.97 -4.64 -1.63
C THR A 82 -7.12 -4.58 -2.64
N SER A 83 -8.27 -4.04 -2.23
CA SER A 83 -9.43 -3.87 -3.11
C SER A 83 -9.20 -2.80 -4.18
N PHE A 84 -8.53 -1.68 -3.85
CA PHE A 84 -8.15 -0.69 -4.84
C PHE A 84 -7.31 -1.31 -5.96
N TYR A 85 -6.24 -2.03 -5.60
CA TYR A 85 -5.38 -2.67 -6.58
C TYR A 85 -6.12 -3.72 -7.40
N LYS A 86 -6.98 -4.50 -6.78
CA LYS A 86 -7.71 -5.59 -7.44
C LYS A 86 -8.80 -5.11 -8.40
N TYR A 87 -9.50 -4.01 -8.07
CA TYR A 87 -10.71 -3.61 -8.79
C TYR A 87 -10.58 -2.28 -9.54
N LEU A 88 -9.68 -1.42 -9.12
CA LEU A 88 -9.62 -0.05 -9.64
C LEU A 88 -8.28 0.29 -10.32
N SER A 89 -7.14 -0.21 -9.84
CA SER A 89 -5.82 0.24 -10.29
C SER A 89 -5.61 0.17 -11.80
N GLU A 90 -6.15 -0.84 -12.47
CA GLU A 90 -6.01 -1.02 -13.94
C GLU A 90 -6.61 0.14 -14.74
N LYS A 91 -7.69 0.76 -14.24
CA LYS A 91 -8.37 1.89 -14.90
C LYS A 91 -7.87 3.25 -14.42
N CYS A 92 -6.97 3.25 -13.45
CA CYS A 92 -6.44 4.47 -12.86
C CYS A 92 -5.50 5.18 -13.83
N SER A 93 -5.76 6.44 -14.15
CA SER A 93 -4.88 7.25 -15.00
C SER A 93 -3.66 7.81 -14.25
N ALA A 94 -3.65 7.76 -12.92
CA ALA A 94 -2.46 8.07 -12.14
C ALA A 94 -1.43 6.94 -12.25
N ARG A 95 -0.15 7.27 -12.13
CA ARG A 95 0.91 6.26 -12.10
C ARG A 95 0.88 5.55 -10.75
N VAL A 96 0.34 4.34 -10.74
CA VAL A 96 0.38 3.42 -9.60
C VAL A 96 1.28 2.23 -9.92
N PRO A 97 1.90 1.57 -8.93
CA PRO A 97 2.64 0.33 -9.15
C PRO A 97 1.77 -0.75 -9.81
N GLU A 98 2.35 -1.56 -10.68
CA GLU A 98 1.68 -2.74 -11.23
C GLU A 98 1.41 -3.76 -10.11
N LEU A 99 0.22 -4.36 -10.14
CA LEU A 99 -0.16 -5.42 -9.21
C LEU A 99 0.29 -6.79 -9.74
N TYR A 100 1.14 -7.49 -9.01
CA TYR A 100 1.52 -8.87 -9.32
C TYR A 100 0.67 -9.89 -8.56
N PHE A 101 0.28 -9.57 -7.31
CA PHE A 101 -0.57 -10.43 -6.50
C PHE A 101 -1.25 -9.62 -5.40
N SER A 102 -2.49 -9.97 -5.07
CA SER A 102 -3.17 -9.49 -3.87
C SER A 102 -3.97 -10.61 -3.23
N ASP A 103 -3.98 -10.63 -1.91
CA ASP A 103 -4.84 -11.51 -1.13
C ASP A 103 -5.35 -10.76 0.10
N PHE A 104 -6.60 -11.03 0.48
CA PHE A 104 -7.23 -10.44 1.66
C PHE A 104 -8.05 -11.50 2.39
N GLU A 105 -7.78 -11.68 3.67
CA GLU A 105 -8.47 -12.63 4.53
C GLU A 105 -9.54 -11.91 5.37
N SER A 106 -10.80 -12.15 5.04
CA SER A 106 -11.93 -11.46 5.66
C SER A 106 -12.11 -11.76 7.16
N ASN A 107 -11.67 -12.93 7.64
CA ASN A 107 -11.81 -13.28 9.07
C ASN A 107 -10.80 -12.56 9.96
N SER A 108 -9.57 -12.38 9.46
CA SER A 108 -8.51 -11.71 10.20
C SER A 108 -8.40 -10.22 9.85
N HIS A 109 -9.01 -9.78 8.76
CA HIS A 109 -8.85 -8.47 8.15
C HIS A 109 -7.39 -8.13 7.77
N ASP A 110 -6.57 -9.14 7.50
CA ASP A 110 -5.23 -8.97 6.99
C ASP A 110 -5.20 -8.97 5.46
N GLY A 111 -4.23 -8.29 4.88
CA GLY A 111 -4.05 -8.26 3.45
C GLY A 111 -2.59 -8.18 3.04
N ILE A 112 -2.25 -8.78 1.90
CA ILE A 112 -0.93 -8.71 1.29
C ILE A 112 -1.04 -8.19 -0.14
N LEU A 113 -0.08 -7.37 -0.54
CA LEU A 113 0.10 -6.90 -1.91
C LEU A 113 1.52 -7.18 -2.39
N LEU A 114 1.66 -7.73 -3.57
CA LEU A 114 2.94 -7.81 -4.28
C LEU A 114 2.87 -6.88 -5.48
N LEU A 115 3.69 -5.84 -5.45
CA LEU A 115 3.62 -4.71 -6.35
C LEU A 115 4.95 -4.51 -7.09
N GLU A 116 4.87 -3.84 -8.23
CA GLU A 116 6.05 -3.34 -8.93
C GLU A 116 6.97 -2.55 -7.99
N ASP A 117 8.26 -2.80 -8.08
CA ASP A 117 9.26 -1.96 -7.43
C ASP A 117 9.49 -0.70 -8.27
N MET A 118 9.07 0.43 -7.76
CA MET A 118 9.17 1.73 -8.43
C MET A 118 10.60 2.30 -8.47
N HIS A 119 11.60 1.55 -8.00
CA HIS A 119 12.99 2.00 -8.10
C HIS A 119 13.35 2.37 -9.56
N PRO A 120 14.02 3.52 -9.82
CA PRO A 120 14.72 4.41 -8.88
C PRO A 120 13.90 5.58 -8.31
N ALA A 121 12.58 5.51 -8.30
CA ALA A 121 11.77 6.53 -7.62
C ALA A 121 12.14 6.63 -6.13
N GLN A 122 12.17 7.86 -5.63
CA GLN A 122 12.57 8.15 -4.25
C GLN A 122 11.38 8.64 -3.46
N GLN A 123 11.25 8.14 -2.24
CA GLN A 123 10.34 8.70 -1.27
C GLN A 123 10.99 9.93 -0.63
N ILE A 124 10.28 11.06 -0.65
CA ILE A 124 10.72 12.26 0.08
C ILE A 124 10.32 12.07 1.55
N PRO A 125 11.28 12.14 2.49
CA PRO A 125 10.95 12.03 3.91
C PRO A 125 9.99 13.16 4.33
N GLN A 126 8.94 12.81 5.06
CA GLN A 126 7.91 13.77 5.46
C GLN A 126 8.47 14.98 6.25
N MET A 127 9.50 14.75 7.05
CA MET A 127 10.11 15.80 7.89
C MET A 127 10.98 16.78 7.10
N ASP A 128 11.44 16.40 5.91
CA ASP A 128 12.26 17.26 5.05
C ASP A 128 11.40 18.23 4.23
N GLY A 129 10.09 17.96 4.15
CA GLY A 129 9.18 18.71 3.32
C GLY A 129 9.43 18.48 1.82
N CYS A 130 8.80 19.30 0.98
CA CYS A 130 8.95 19.20 -0.47
C CYS A 130 8.89 20.58 -1.14
N THR A 131 9.51 20.68 -2.30
CA THR A 131 9.48 21.90 -3.12
C THR A 131 8.14 22.04 -3.85
N ALA A 132 7.80 23.25 -4.29
CA ALA A 132 6.61 23.52 -5.12
C ALA A 132 6.59 22.66 -6.40
N LYS A 133 7.77 22.38 -6.98
CA LYS A 133 7.90 21.53 -8.18
C LYS A 133 7.53 20.07 -7.89
N GLU A 134 7.93 19.54 -6.75
CA GLU A 134 7.58 18.18 -6.30
C GLU A 134 6.09 18.08 -5.97
N VAL A 135 5.55 19.04 -5.20
CA VAL A 135 4.10 19.13 -4.95
C VAL A 135 3.30 19.15 -6.25
N SER A 136 3.73 19.96 -7.24
CA SER A 136 3.05 20.01 -8.54
C SER A 136 2.99 18.67 -9.25
N LYS A 137 4.03 17.82 -9.13
CA LYS A 137 4.00 16.46 -9.69
C LYS A 137 2.95 15.59 -8.97
N VAL A 138 2.95 15.60 -7.64
CA VAL A 138 1.99 14.82 -6.84
C VAL A 138 0.56 15.25 -7.12
N LEU A 139 0.30 16.56 -7.21
CA LEU A 139 -1.05 17.08 -7.54
C LEU A 139 -1.52 16.67 -8.94
N LYS A 140 -0.63 16.51 -9.91
CA LYS A 140 -1.00 15.99 -11.24
C LYS A 140 -1.46 14.53 -11.16
N GLU A 141 -0.76 13.70 -10.39
CA GLU A 141 -1.15 12.30 -10.18
C GLU A 141 -2.48 12.22 -9.39
N ALA A 142 -2.66 13.06 -8.37
CA ALA A 142 -3.93 13.16 -7.65
C ALA A 142 -5.09 13.57 -8.57
N ALA A 143 -4.86 14.55 -9.46
CA ALA A 143 -5.85 14.97 -10.46
C ALA A 143 -6.16 13.83 -11.47
N ALA A 144 -5.16 13.05 -11.87
CA ALA A 144 -5.33 11.89 -12.74
C ALA A 144 -6.16 10.79 -12.06
N LEU A 145 -5.90 10.52 -10.76
CA LEU A 145 -6.71 9.62 -9.95
C LEU A 145 -8.16 10.08 -9.88
N HIS A 146 -8.39 11.35 -9.52
CA HIS A 146 -9.74 11.90 -9.44
C HIS A 146 -10.45 11.85 -10.79
N LYS A 147 -9.77 12.19 -11.89
CA LYS A 147 -10.33 12.14 -13.24
C LYS A 147 -10.83 10.73 -13.60
N SER A 148 -10.11 9.68 -13.18
CA SER A 148 -10.46 8.30 -13.51
C SER A 148 -11.81 7.87 -12.94
N TYR A 149 -12.21 8.49 -11.81
CA TYR A 149 -13.36 8.05 -11.02
C TYR A 149 -14.35 9.18 -10.69
N TRP A 150 -14.22 10.34 -11.33
CA TRP A 150 -15.06 11.50 -11.05
C TRP A 150 -16.52 11.23 -11.43
N ASN A 151 -17.41 11.38 -10.44
CA ASN A 151 -18.86 11.12 -10.59
C ASN A 151 -19.20 9.69 -11.08
N ASP A 152 -18.35 8.70 -10.84
CA ASP A 152 -18.67 7.31 -11.14
C ASP A 152 -19.52 6.72 -10.00
N GLU A 153 -20.85 6.72 -10.19
CA GLU A 153 -21.81 6.18 -9.21
C GLU A 153 -21.62 4.68 -8.93
N LYS A 154 -20.94 3.93 -9.84
CA LYS A 154 -20.66 2.52 -9.62
C LYS A 154 -19.75 2.31 -8.40
N LEU A 155 -18.94 3.31 -8.04
CA LEU A 155 -18.10 3.24 -6.84
C LEU A 155 -18.92 3.08 -5.56
N LEU A 156 -20.15 3.57 -5.53
CA LEU A 156 -21.05 3.43 -4.37
C LEU A 156 -21.48 1.98 -4.11
N SER A 157 -21.30 1.09 -5.08
CA SER A 157 -21.56 -0.35 -4.90
C SER A 157 -20.45 -1.09 -4.14
N TYR A 158 -19.28 -0.48 -3.98
CA TYR A 158 -18.16 -1.07 -3.24
C TYR A 158 -18.25 -0.70 -1.76
N SER A 159 -18.64 -1.65 -0.90
CA SER A 159 -18.74 -1.42 0.55
C SER A 159 -17.45 -0.93 1.20
N TRP A 160 -16.30 -1.44 0.75
CA TRP A 160 -14.99 -1.05 1.24
C TRP A 160 -14.62 0.42 0.94
N LEU A 161 -15.20 1.05 -0.09
CA LEU A 161 -15.04 2.49 -0.37
C LEU A 161 -15.93 3.35 0.53
N THR A 162 -17.12 2.87 0.87
CA THR A 162 -18.07 3.64 1.67
C THR A 162 -17.75 3.67 3.15
N TYR A 163 -16.91 2.74 3.63
CA TYR A 163 -16.47 2.71 5.03
C TYR A 163 -15.88 4.04 5.51
N GLY A 164 -15.05 4.69 4.69
CA GLY A 164 -14.42 5.97 5.03
C GLY A 164 -15.38 7.13 5.30
N VAL A 165 -16.63 7.01 4.82
CA VAL A 165 -17.71 7.99 5.02
C VAL A 165 -18.87 7.46 5.87
N SER A 166 -18.71 6.27 6.47
CA SER A 166 -19.72 5.67 7.36
C SER A 166 -19.95 6.52 8.61
N GLU A 167 -21.14 6.39 9.22
CA GLU A 167 -21.44 7.08 10.47
C GLU A 167 -20.50 6.63 11.61
N GLU A 168 -20.13 5.35 11.67
CA GLU A 168 -19.16 4.82 12.63
C GLU A 168 -17.80 5.50 12.51
N ARG A 169 -17.33 5.71 11.28
CA ARG A 169 -16.08 6.42 11.03
C ARG A 169 -16.15 7.88 11.43
N LYS A 170 -17.26 8.55 11.14
CA LYS A 170 -17.51 9.94 11.54
C LYS A 170 -17.51 10.07 13.06
N GLU A 171 -18.21 9.18 13.75
CA GLU A 171 -18.27 9.15 15.22
C GLU A 171 -16.89 8.89 15.83
N PHE A 172 -16.14 7.92 15.29
CA PHE A 172 -14.77 7.65 15.72
C PHE A 172 -13.89 8.91 15.62
N VAL A 173 -13.90 9.60 14.48
CA VAL A 173 -13.11 10.81 14.28
C VAL A 173 -13.57 11.95 15.19
N ALA A 174 -14.89 12.12 15.34
CA ALA A 174 -15.45 13.13 16.23
C ALA A 174 -15.04 12.96 17.69
N ASN A 175 -14.87 11.72 18.16
CA ASN A 175 -14.42 11.42 19.51
C ASN A 175 -12.89 11.48 19.65
N LEU A 176 -12.15 11.06 18.63
CA LEU A 176 -10.69 11.04 18.63
C LEU A 176 -10.09 12.46 18.67
N LEU A 177 -10.58 13.36 17.83
CA LEU A 177 -9.99 14.70 17.69
C LEU A 177 -9.98 15.50 19.00
N PRO A 178 -11.10 15.61 19.76
CA PRO A 178 -11.09 16.28 21.06
C PRO A 178 -10.14 15.64 22.07
N ALA A 179 -10.00 14.32 22.04
CA ALA A 179 -9.14 13.58 22.96
C ALA A 179 -7.65 13.84 22.72
N VAL A 180 -7.22 13.92 21.46
CA VAL A 180 -5.80 14.07 21.11
C VAL A 180 -5.37 15.53 20.92
N TYR A 181 -6.29 16.43 20.56
CA TYR A 181 -6.00 17.82 20.21
C TYR A 181 -5.25 18.60 21.32
N PRO A 182 -5.58 18.50 22.62
CA PRO A 182 -4.87 19.23 23.67
C PRO A 182 -3.37 18.89 23.72
N GLU A 183 -3.02 17.62 23.57
CA GLU A 183 -1.64 17.17 23.54
C GLU A 183 -0.90 17.69 22.31
N TRP A 184 -1.50 17.56 21.13
CA TRP A 184 -0.95 18.06 19.87
C TRP A 184 -0.77 19.58 19.91
N LYS A 185 -1.77 20.32 20.38
CA LYS A 185 -1.70 21.77 20.52
C LYS A 185 -0.49 22.20 21.36
N SER A 186 -0.23 21.52 22.46
CA SER A 186 0.91 21.84 23.34
C SER A 186 2.25 21.65 22.65
N ARG A 187 2.39 20.62 21.78
CA ARG A 187 3.61 20.32 21.03
C ARG A 187 3.92 21.36 19.95
N TYR A 188 2.90 21.98 19.39
CA TYR A 188 3.03 22.94 18.28
C TYR A 188 2.88 24.40 18.72
N GLN A 189 2.67 24.65 20.01
CA GLN A 189 2.51 25.99 20.53
C GLN A 189 3.80 26.79 20.32
N GLY A 190 3.73 27.87 19.54
CA GLY A 190 4.87 28.72 19.19
C GLY A 190 5.63 28.34 17.90
N ARG A 191 5.09 27.36 17.12
CA ARG A 191 5.64 26.96 15.80
C ARG A 191 4.74 27.34 14.61
N ILE A 192 3.59 27.94 14.88
CA ILE A 192 2.65 28.45 13.87
C ILE A 192 2.45 29.93 14.13
#